data_c93072e90e870aa82e185c1b6f64e6c5
#
_entry.id   c93072e90e870aa82e185c1b6f64e6c5
#
_cell.length_a   1.000
_cell.length_b   1.000
_cell.length_c   1.000
_cell.angle_alpha   90.00
_cell.angle_beta   90.00
_cell.angle_gamma   90.00
#
_symmetry.space_group_name_H-M   'P 1'
#
loop_
_entity.id
_entity.type
_entity.pdbx_description
1 polymer ?
#
loop_
_entity_poly.entity_id
_entity_poly.type
_entity_poly.pdbx_seq_one_letter_code
_entity_poly.pdbx_strand_id
1 'polypeptide(L)'
;MTRAPASAPVLFAVLCIVWGTSWIAMKLALAEVPPFSFTVARSVVAGAAMLAISGTAGPLELLRRAPGRMLAVALLTNTLTYAGLYWGTARASTGLAAIVNNALMPVGLFAFGLVFREEAFSRRRLAGIALGGVGLALLFAPQSAPTGDAASLAGVAAVAAGTLAYCLGSVWSRPLLRGASPIAVGSLQMLAGGLMMVPIAALVEQPGPDLLAALARPVPLASLLWLSLAAGAAGLTIYLRLIRDWGPTRAGMYAFVSPLIAVVLGALVLGERLGPTEWIGGAAMLAAAALVLPGRGVGRR
;
A
#
# COMPACT_ATOMS: atom_id res chain seq x y z
N MET A 1 -15.29 4.16 23.32
CA MET A 1 -14.10 3.50 22.74
C MET A 1 -14.36 1.99 22.72
N THR A 2 -14.78 1.45 21.58
CA THR A 2 -15.02 0.01 21.41
C THR A 2 -13.67 -0.71 21.44
N ARG A 3 -13.57 -1.80 22.21
CA ARG A 3 -12.41 -2.71 22.22
C ARG A 3 -12.13 -3.14 20.78
N ALA A 4 -10.90 -2.96 20.31
CA ALA A 4 -10.49 -3.56 19.03
C ALA A 4 -10.78 -5.07 19.10
N PRO A 5 -11.48 -5.64 18.14
CA PRO A 5 -11.80 -7.06 18.17
C PRO A 5 -10.50 -7.86 18.23
N ALA A 6 -10.49 -8.96 18.98
CA ALA A 6 -9.32 -9.83 19.17
C ALA A 6 -8.69 -10.30 17.84
N SER A 7 -9.44 -10.24 16.77
CA SER A 7 -9.00 -10.56 15.41
C SER A 7 -8.10 -9.51 14.73
N ALA A 8 -8.02 -8.27 15.25
CA ALA A 8 -7.31 -7.19 14.53
C ALA A 8 -5.78 -7.42 14.43
N PRO A 9 -5.04 -7.95 15.44
CA PRO A 9 -3.64 -8.31 15.28
C PRO A 9 -3.43 -9.44 14.24
N VAL A 10 -4.35 -10.40 14.18
CA VAL A 10 -4.30 -11.48 13.18
C VAL A 10 -4.51 -10.90 11.78
N LEU A 11 -5.48 -10.02 11.61
CA LEU A 11 -5.72 -9.33 10.34
C LEU A 11 -4.51 -8.50 9.91
N PHE A 12 -3.84 -7.83 10.85
CA PHE A 12 -2.61 -7.10 10.57
C PHE A 12 -1.49 -8.03 10.09
N ALA A 13 -1.30 -9.18 10.73
CA ALA A 13 -0.30 -10.17 10.31
C ALA A 13 -0.61 -10.72 8.92
N VAL A 14 -1.88 -11.06 8.63
CA VAL A 14 -2.33 -11.50 7.30
C VAL A 14 -2.07 -10.41 6.25
N LEU A 15 -2.39 -9.15 6.55
CA LEU A 15 -2.11 -8.02 5.67
C LEU A 15 -0.62 -7.92 5.33
N CYS A 16 0.26 -8.00 6.34
CA CYS A 16 1.71 -7.94 6.15
C CYS A 16 2.22 -9.07 5.24
N ILE A 17 1.73 -10.30 5.43
CA ILE A 17 2.10 -11.46 4.60
C ILE A 17 1.63 -11.25 3.17
N VAL A 18 0.36 -10.91 2.97
CA VAL A 18 -0.23 -10.73 1.63
C VAL A 18 0.46 -9.59 0.88
N TRP A 19 0.70 -8.45 1.52
CA TRP A 19 1.34 -7.32 0.87
C TRP A 19 2.87 -7.50 0.75
N GLY A 20 3.50 -8.23 1.68
CA GLY A 20 4.91 -8.60 1.55
C GLY A 20 5.19 -9.50 0.35
N THR A 21 4.35 -10.53 0.13
CA THR A 21 4.46 -11.42 -1.05
C THR A 21 4.06 -10.75 -2.36
N SER A 22 3.27 -9.68 -2.31
CA SER A 22 2.79 -8.96 -3.50
C SER A 22 3.89 -8.32 -4.33
N TRP A 23 5.03 -7.99 -3.72
CA TRP A 23 6.19 -7.43 -4.44
C TRP A 23 6.76 -8.41 -5.46
N ILE A 24 6.82 -9.71 -5.11
CA ILE A 24 7.30 -10.75 -6.02
C ILE A 24 6.33 -10.90 -7.20
N ALA A 25 5.04 -11.04 -6.92
CA ALA A 25 4.02 -11.15 -7.96
C ALA A 25 4.00 -9.93 -8.89
N MET A 26 4.18 -8.71 -8.33
CA MET A 26 4.29 -7.49 -9.10
C MET A 26 5.51 -7.52 -10.02
N LYS A 27 6.69 -7.86 -9.49
CA LYS A 27 7.95 -7.94 -10.28
C LYS A 27 7.81 -8.91 -11.45
N LEU A 28 7.22 -10.07 -11.21
CA LEU A 28 7.01 -11.09 -12.25
C LEU A 28 6.04 -10.61 -13.33
N ALA A 29 4.91 -10.01 -12.95
CA ALA A 29 3.94 -9.49 -13.92
C ALA A 29 4.51 -8.37 -14.79
N LEU A 30 5.21 -7.42 -14.18
CA LEU A 30 5.75 -6.23 -14.86
C LEU A 30 6.94 -6.53 -15.77
N ALA A 31 7.49 -7.73 -15.74
CA ALA A 31 8.46 -8.20 -16.74
C ALA A 31 7.82 -8.49 -18.10
N GLU A 32 6.49 -8.74 -18.13
CA GLU A 32 5.76 -9.16 -19.34
C GLU A 32 4.61 -8.21 -19.74
N VAL A 33 4.13 -7.36 -18.82
CA VAL A 33 2.95 -6.50 -19.02
C VAL A 33 3.26 -5.07 -18.62
N PRO A 34 2.84 -4.06 -19.39
CA PRO A 34 3.01 -2.65 -19.04
C PRO A 34 2.35 -2.30 -17.70
N PRO A 35 3.04 -1.52 -16.82
CA PRO A 35 2.64 -1.33 -15.42
C PRO A 35 1.30 -0.63 -15.22
N PHE A 36 0.97 0.39 -16.01
CA PHE A 36 -0.30 1.10 -15.85
C PHE A 36 -1.47 0.25 -16.35
N SER A 37 -1.31 -0.42 -17.51
CA SER A 37 -2.30 -1.35 -18.06
C SER A 37 -2.55 -2.52 -17.10
N PHE A 38 -1.50 -3.07 -16.51
CA PHE A 38 -1.63 -4.10 -15.49
C PHE A 38 -2.36 -3.58 -14.24
N THR A 39 -2.10 -2.32 -13.82
CA THR A 39 -2.81 -1.69 -12.69
C THR A 39 -4.28 -1.48 -12.98
N VAL A 40 -4.66 -1.10 -14.20
CA VAL A 40 -6.07 -1.06 -14.63
C VAL A 40 -6.71 -2.43 -14.46
N ALA A 41 -6.12 -3.46 -15.06
CA ALA A 41 -6.65 -4.81 -15.04
C ALA A 41 -6.85 -5.32 -13.61
N ARG A 42 -5.81 -5.24 -12.76
CA ARG A 42 -5.88 -5.71 -11.37
C ARG A 42 -6.90 -4.93 -10.53
N SER A 43 -7.01 -3.62 -10.74
CA SER A 43 -7.95 -2.78 -9.98
C SER A 43 -9.40 -3.05 -10.39
N VAL A 44 -9.66 -3.26 -11.67
CA VAL A 44 -10.98 -3.62 -12.17
C VAL A 44 -11.39 -5.00 -11.64
N VAL A 45 -10.51 -6.00 -11.73
CA VAL A 45 -10.79 -7.36 -11.23
C VAL A 45 -11.02 -7.33 -9.71
N ALA A 46 -10.17 -6.65 -8.94
CA ALA A 46 -10.32 -6.52 -7.49
C ALA A 46 -11.63 -5.82 -7.13
N GLY A 47 -11.90 -4.68 -7.75
CA GLY A 47 -13.09 -3.89 -7.47
C GLY A 47 -14.39 -4.61 -7.87
N ALA A 48 -14.40 -5.32 -9.00
CA ALA A 48 -15.52 -6.15 -9.43
C ALA A 48 -15.78 -7.31 -8.45
N ALA A 49 -14.73 -8.00 -8.00
CA ALA A 49 -14.84 -9.06 -6.99
C ALA A 49 -15.39 -8.52 -5.66
N MET A 50 -14.90 -7.38 -5.20
CA MET A 50 -15.40 -6.73 -3.99
C MET A 50 -16.85 -6.29 -4.14
N LEU A 51 -17.23 -5.76 -5.30
CA LEU A 51 -18.60 -5.35 -5.60
C LEU A 51 -19.55 -6.57 -5.63
N ALA A 52 -19.13 -7.67 -6.22
CA ALA A 52 -19.89 -8.92 -6.24
C ALA A 52 -20.15 -9.46 -4.81
N ILE A 53 -19.17 -9.32 -3.90
CA ILE A 53 -19.30 -9.75 -2.50
C ILE A 53 -20.15 -8.76 -1.68
N SER A 54 -19.94 -7.45 -1.85
CA SER A 54 -20.65 -6.41 -1.06
C SER A 54 -22.06 -6.13 -1.56
N GLY A 55 -22.39 -6.51 -2.77
CA GLY A 55 -23.56 -6.03 -3.49
C GLY A 55 -23.42 -4.56 -3.90
N THR A 56 -24.39 -4.06 -4.65
CA THR A 56 -24.34 -2.70 -5.23
C THR A 56 -24.95 -1.62 -4.32
N ALA A 57 -25.83 -2.00 -3.41
CA ALA A 57 -26.60 -1.04 -2.58
C ALA A 57 -25.71 -0.14 -1.72
N GLY A 58 -24.75 -0.72 -0.98
CA GLY A 58 -23.83 0.02 -0.14
C GLY A 58 -22.91 0.97 -0.91
N PRO A 59 -22.21 0.51 -1.96
CA PRO A 59 -21.41 1.36 -2.83
C PRO A 59 -22.20 2.48 -3.49
N LEU A 60 -23.40 2.19 -4.00
CA LEU A 60 -24.26 3.20 -4.64
C LEU A 60 -24.70 4.29 -3.65
N GLU A 61 -25.11 3.88 -2.45
CA GLU A 61 -25.47 4.82 -1.38
C GLU A 61 -24.28 5.71 -0.98
N LEU A 62 -23.08 5.13 -0.87
CA LEU A 62 -21.87 5.88 -0.58
C LEU A 62 -21.55 6.90 -1.68
N LEU A 63 -21.72 6.51 -2.94
CA LEU A 63 -21.50 7.39 -4.09
C LEU A 63 -22.53 8.56 -4.13
N ARG A 64 -23.76 8.29 -3.71
CA ARG A 64 -24.79 9.35 -3.61
C ARG A 64 -24.53 10.33 -2.45
N ARG A 65 -24.07 9.81 -1.30
CA ARG A 65 -23.83 10.64 -0.10
C ARG A 65 -22.55 11.47 -0.16
N ALA A 66 -21.49 10.96 -0.74
CA ALA A 66 -20.17 11.58 -0.72
C ALA A 66 -19.39 11.36 -2.03
N PRO A 67 -19.94 11.74 -3.21
CA PRO A 67 -19.32 11.42 -4.51
C PRO A 67 -17.91 12.00 -4.64
N GLY A 68 -17.75 13.31 -4.36
CA GLY A 68 -16.48 14.01 -4.50
C GLY A 68 -15.38 13.42 -3.60
N ARG A 69 -15.72 13.12 -2.33
CA ARG A 69 -14.75 12.50 -1.42
C ARG A 69 -14.38 11.09 -1.87
N MET A 70 -15.34 10.30 -2.32
CA MET A 70 -15.07 8.94 -2.77
C MET A 70 -14.18 8.91 -4.01
N LEU A 71 -14.47 9.76 -5.00
CA LEU A 71 -13.66 9.90 -6.21
C LEU A 71 -12.26 10.43 -5.90
N ALA A 72 -12.14 11.43 -5.01
CA ALA A 72 -10.84 11.94 -4.57
C ALA A 72 -10.02 10.86 -3.85
N VAL A 73 -10.64 10.07 -2.97
CA VAL A 73 -9.98 8.95 -2.31
C VAL A 73 -9.51 7.91 -3.34
N ALA A 74 -10.34 7.54 -4.32
CA ALA A 74 -9.97 6.62 -5.38
C ALA A 74 -8.79 7.14 -6.24
N LEU A 75 -8.85 8.41 -6.64
CA LEU A 75 -7.77 9.08 -7.37
C LEU A 75 -6.46 9.06 -6.58
N LEU A 76 -6.51 9.46 -5.32
CA LEU A 76 -5.33 9.57 -4.46
C LEU A 76 -4.71 8.19 -4.15
N THR A 77 -5.53 7.22 -3.72
CA THR A 77 -5.01 5.92 -3.23
C THR A 77 -4.69 4.92 -4.32
N ASN A 78 -5.21 5.08 -5.52
CA ASN A 78 -4.96 4.17 -6.63
C ASN A 78 -4.22 4.89 -7.77
N THR A 79 -4.86 5.83 -8.45
CA THR A 79 -4.33 6.43 -9.69
C THR A 79 -3.02 7.18 -9.43
N LEU A 80 -3.02 8.21 -8.58
CA LEU A 80 -1.83 9.03 -8.33
C LEU A 80 -0.71 8.26 -7.62
N THR A 81 -1.09 7.34 -6.72
CA THR A 81 -0.13 6.48 -6.04
C THR A 81 0.66 5.64 -7.03
N TYR A 82 -0.04 4.87 -7.87
CA TYR A 82 0.65 4.00 -8.83
C TYR A 82 1.29 4.75 -9.98
N ALA A 83 0.71 5.88 -10.43
CA ALA A 83 1.35 6.75 -11.40
C ALA A 83 2.70 7.27 -10.88
N GLY A 84 2.73 7.82 -9.67
CA GLY A 84 3.95 8.30 -9.05
C GLY A 84 4.96 7.18 -8.77
N LEU A 85 4.49 6.03 -8.28
CA LEU A 85 5.35 4.88 -7.97
C LEU A 85 6.02 4.33 -9.22
N TYR A 86 5.27 4.03 -10.29
CA TYR A 86 5.84 3.42 -11.50
C TYR A 86 6.70 4.39 -12.30
N TRP A 87 6.24 5.64 -12.47
CA TRP A 87 7.04 6.65 -13.14
C TRP A 87 8.33 6.94 -12.38
N GLY A 88 8.26 6.96 -11.06
CA GLY A 88 9.40 7.21 -10.17
C GLY A 88 10.39 6.06 -10.13
N THR A 89 9.92 4.80 -10.00
CA THR A 89 10.80 3.61 -9.96
C THR A 89 11.47 3.34 -11.30
N ALA A 90 10.92 3.81 -12.41
CA ALA A 90 11.57 3.73 -13.71
C ALA A 90 12.79 4.68 -13.83
N ARG A 91 12.97 5.63 -12.92
CA ARG A 91 14.02 6.68 -12.94
C ARG A 91 14.92 6.68 -11.72
N ALA A 92 14.46 6.21 -10.58
CA ALA A 92 15.24 6.06 -9.37
C ALA A 92 15.69 4.61 -9.15
N SER A 93 16.75 4.39 -8.37
CA SER A 93 17.11 3.03 -7.97
C SER A 93 15.96 2.38 -7.17
N THR A 94 15.74 1.10 -7.38
CA THR A 94 14.66 0.34 -6.71
C THR A 94 14.77 0.40 -5.19
N GLY A 95 16.00 0.34 -4.65
CA GLY A 95 16.24 0.44 -3.21
C GLY A 95 15.87 1.81 -2.65
N LEU A 96 16.28 2.89 -3.33
CA LEU A 96 15.95 4.26 -2.90
C LEU A 96 14.44 4.52 -2.98
N ALA A 97 13.79 4.09 -4.05
CA ALA A 97 12.34 4.18 -4.20
C ALA A 97 11.59 3.42 -3.08
N ALA A 98 12.06 2.21 -2.73
CA ALA A 98 11.50 1.41 -1.64
C ALA A 98 11.67 2.09 -0.27
N ILE A 99 12.84 2.67 0.01
CA ILE A 99 13.09 3.44 1.24
C ILE A 99 12.11 4.61 1.33
N VAL A 100 12.06 5.43 0.28
CA VAL A 100 11.20 6.62 0.25
C VAL A 100 9.73 6.25 0.43
N ASN A 101 9.24 5.27 -0.32
CA ASN A 101 7.86 4.82 -0.21
C ASN A 101 7.52 4.31 1.20
N ASN A 102 8.32 3.40 1.73
CA ASN A 102 7.99 2.75 3.01
C ASN A 102 8.28 3.63 4.24
N ALA A 103 9.29 4.52 4.18
CA ALA A 103 9.55 5.46 5.27
C ALA A 103 8.51 6.59 5.33
N LEU A 104 8.11 7.15 4.17
CA LEU A 104 7.11 8.21 4.12
C LEU A 104 5.70 7.72 4.47
N MET A 105 5.39 6.45 4.28
CA MET A 105 4.06 5.90 4.55
C MET A 105 3.60 6.15 5.99
N PRO A 106 4.29 5.69 7.06
CA PRO A 106 3.87 5.94 8.43
C PRO A 106 3.96 7.42 8.81
N VAL A 107 4.95 8.16 8.28
CA VAL A 107 5.12 9.60 8.49
C VAL A 107 3.91 10.36 7.92
N GLY A 108 3.55 10.09 6.66
CA GLY A 108 2.43 10.76 5.98
C GLY A 108 1.09 10.43 6.63
N LEU A 109 0.85 9.15 6.98
CA LEU A 109 -0.37 8.74 7.69
C LEU A 109 -0.50 9.42 9.05
N PHE A 110 0.60 9.55 9.82
CA PHE A 110 0.61 10.25 11.09
C PHE A 110 0.39 11.75 10.92
N ALA A 111 1.12 12.39 9.99
CA ALA A 111 1.00 13.82 9.73
C ALA A 111 -0.41 14.20 9.25
N PHE A 112 -0.94 13.54 8.23
CA PHE A 112 -2.31 13.79 7.77
C PHE A 112 -3.35 13.40 8.82
N GLY A 113 -3.11 12.33 9.60
CA GLY A 113 -3.97 11.96 10.73
C GLY A 113 -4.10 13.09 11.76
N LEU A 114 -3.02 13.81 12.05
CA LEU A 114 -3.02 14.98 12.92
C LEU A 114 -3.72 16.18 12.25
N VAL A 115 -3.35 16.51 11.02
CA VAL A 115 -3.90 17.65 10.27
C VAL A 115 -5.43 17.57 10.15
N PHE A 116 -5.94 16.39 9.81
CA PHE A 116 -7.38 16.15 9.68
C PHE A 116 -8.07 15.75 10.99
N ARG A 117 -7.34 15.83 12.13
CA ARG A 117 -7.86 15.51 13.47
C ARG A 117 -8.46 14.10 13.60
N GLU A 118 -7.99 13.19 12.78
CA GLU A 118 -8.38 11.77 12.84
C GLU A 118 -7.56 10.99 13.88
N GLU A 119 -6.41 11.55 14.31
CA GLU A 119 -5.56 11.00 15.36
C GLU A 119 -5.04 12.11 16.28
N ALA A 120 -4.75 11.76 17.55
CA ALA A 120 -4.06 12.63 18.49
C ALA A 120 -2.55 12.44 18.39
N PHE A 121 -1.79 13.50 18.69
CA PHE A 121 -0.33 13.44 18.79
C PHE A 121 0.13 12.41 19.84
N SER A 122 1.17 11.65 19.50
CA SER A 122 1.74 10.64 20.37
C SER A 122 3.25 10.54 20.19
N ARG A 123 4.01 10.89 21.24
CA ARG A 123 5.47 10.75 21.24
C ARG A 123 5.90 9.30 20.98
N ARG A 124 5.15 8.34 21.49
CA ARG A 124 5.41 6.91 21.27
C ARG A 124 5.30 6.52 19.79
N ARG A 125 4.28 7.03 19.08
CA ARG A 125 4.14 6.80 17.63
C ARG A 125 5.26 7.46 16.86
N LEU A 126 5.60 8.70 17.18
CA LEU A 126 6.69 9.41 16.56
C LEU A 126 8.04 8.69 16.74
N ALA A 127 8.34 8.24 17.95
CA ALA A 127 9.55 7.45 18.23
C ALA A 127 9.56 6.12 17.45
N GLY A 128 8.42 5.42 17.36
CA GLY A 128 8.31 4.21 16.55
C GLY A 128 8.52 4.47 15.06
N ILE A 129 7.94 5.54 14.51
CA ILE A 129 8.13 5.94 13.12
C ILE A 129 9.61 6.25 12.84
N ALA A 130 10.28 7.02 13.72
CA ALA A 130 11.70 7.32 13.58
C ALA A 130 12.57 6.05 13.63
N LEU A 131 12.33 5.17 14.60
CA LEU A 131 13.05 3.90 14.73
C LEU A 131 12.84 2.99 13.49
N GLY A 132 11.61 2.91 12.97
CA GLY A 132 11.30 2.14 11.78
C GLY A 132 11.96 2.71 10.53
N GLY A 133 12.04 4.03 10.40
CA GLY A 133 12.74 4.70 9.32
C GLY A 133 14.25 4.42 9.33
N VAL A 134 14.88 4.44 10.49
CA VAL A 134 16.30 4.04 10.67
C VAL A 134 16.47 2.56 10.28
N GLY A 135 15.60 1.68 10.78
CA GLY A 135 15.64 0.26 10.44
C GLY A 135 15.50 -0.01 8.94
N LEU A 136 14.61 0.72 8.26
CA LEU A 136 14.41 0.64 6.82
C LEU A 136 15.65 1.13 6.04
N ALA A 137 16.27 2.24 6.48
CA ALA A 137 17.48 2.74 5.88
C ALA A 137 18.62 1.73 5.98
N LEU A 138 18.78 1.07 7.13
CA LEU A 138 19.76 0.00 7.32
C LEU A 138 19.50 -1.23 6.45
N LEU A 139 18.21 -1.63 6.31
CA LEU A 139 17.82 -2.78 5.52
C LEU A 139 18.15 -2.61 4.02
N PHE A 140 17.97 -1.41 3.48
CA PHE A 140 18.17 -1.10 2.06
C PHE A 140 19.47 -0.35 1.76
N ALA A 141 20.31 -0.05 2.77
CA ALA A 141 21.56 0.69 2.59
C ALA A 141 22.46 0.16 1.46
N PRO A 142 22.65 -1.17 1.30
CA PRO A 142 23.49 -1.70 0.23
C PRO A 142 22.93 -1.45 -1.18
N GLN A 143 21.64 -1.20 -1.31
CA GLN A 143 20.93 -1.07 -2.59
C GLN A 143 20.55 0.39 -2.92
N SER A 144 20.90 1.34 -2.05
CA SER A 144 20.40 2.71 -2.10
C SER A 144 21.37 3.76 -2.63
N ALA A 145 22.43 3.35 -3.35
CA ALA A 145 23.38 4.30 -3.94
C ALA A 145 22.64 5.31 -4.85
N PRO A 146 22.64 6.62 -4.49
CA PRO A 146 22.04 7.63 -5.34
C PRO A 146 22.91 7.81 -6.59
N THR A 147 22.30 7.80 -7.77
CA THR A 147 23.00 8.14 -9.01
C THR A 147 23.28 9.65 -9.15
N GLY A 148 22.64 10.46 -8.28
CA GLY A 148 22.90 11.91 -8.17
C GLY A 148 22.45 12.77 -9.35
N ASP A 149 21.84 12.16 -10.38
CA ASP A 149 21.36 12.90 -11.55
C ASP A 149 19.93 13.47 -11.34
N ALA A 150 19.58 14.46 -12.17
CA ALA A 150 18.30 15.15 -12.09
C ALA A 150 17.11 14.19 -12.34
N ALA A 151 17.29 13.16 -13.18
CA ALA A 151 16.26 12.17 -13.48
C ALA A 151 15.96 11.30 -12.25
N SER A 152 16.99 10.88 -11.53
CA SER A 152 16.85 10.11 -10.29
C SER A 152 16.15 10.93 -9.20
N LEU A 153 16.50 12.21 -9.03
CA LEU A 153 15.83 13.11 -8.08
C LEU A 153 14.35 13.29 -8.43
N ALA A 154 14.03 13.50 -9.70
CA ALA A 154 12.63 13.57 -10.16
C ALA A 154 11.88 12.27 -9.90
N GLY A 155 12.54 11.12 -10.10
CA GLY A 155 11.99 9.80 -9.79
C GLY A 155 11.64 9.65 -8.30
N VAL A 156 12.56 10.01 -7.42
CA VAL A 156 12.34 10.01 -5.96
C VAL A 156 11.19 10.93 -5.55
N ALA A 157 11.14 12.14 -6.14
CA ALA A 157 10.06 13.10 -5.87
C ALA A 157 8.68 12.55 -6.30
N ALA A 158 8.62 11.85 -7.44
CA ALA A 158 7.38 11.22 -7.90
C ALA A 158 6.93 10.07 -6.98
N VAL A 159 7.86 9.22 -6.50
CA VAL A 159 7.55 8.18 -5.51
C VAL A 159 7.03 8.83 -4.23
N ALA A 160 7.70 9.88 -3.75
CA ALA A 160 7.28 10.60 -2.54
C ALA A 160 5.87 11.19 -2.70
N ALA A 161 5.60 11.86 -3.83
CA ALA A 161 4.30 12.45 -4.12
C ALA A 161 3.19 11.36 -4.18
N GLY A 162 3.44 10.24 -4.87
CA GLY A 162 2.53 9.10 -4.91
C GLY A 162 2.25 8.51 -3.53
N THR A 163 3.29 8.35 -2.71
CA THR A 163 3.15 7.86 -1.32
C THR A 163 2.34 8.82 -0.46
N LEU A 164 2.61 10.12 -0.55
CA LEU A 164 1.83 11.13 0.18
C LEU A 164 0.38 11.17 -0.30
N ALA A 165 0.13 11.02 -1.59
CA ALA A 165 -1.23 10.89 -2.12
C ALA A 165 -1.95 9.68 -1.51
N TYR A 166 -1.29 8.52 -1.42
CA TYR A 166 -1.83 7.35 -0.75
C TYR A 166 -2.18 7.62 0.72
N CYS A 167 -1.26 8.27 1.46
CA CYS A 167 -1.46 8.60 2.86
C CYS A 167 -2.65 9.56 3.06
N LEU A 168 -2.74 10.60 2.24
CA LEU A 168 -3.85 11.54 2.25
C LEU A 168 -5.18 10.85 1.96
N GLY A 169 -5.26 10.07 0.89
CA GLY A 169 -6.46 9.31 0.53
C GLY A 169 -6.85 8.29 1.60
N SER A 170 -5.87 7.62 2.22
CA SER A 170 -6.11 6.69 3.32
C SER A 170 -6.74 7.37 4.54
N VAL A 171 -6.23 8.54 4.93
CA VAL A 171 -6.82 9.32 6.03
C VAL A 171 -8.20 9.84 5.65
N TRP A 172 -8.39 10.33 4.43
CA TRP A 172 -9.69 10.81 3.93
C TRP A 172 -10.73 9.70 3.77
N SER A 173 -10.31 8.44 3.64
CA SER A 173 -11.23 7.30 3.61
C SER A 173 -11.90 7.03 4.97
N ARG A 174 -11.27 7.44 6.08
CA ARG A 174 -11.76 7.12 7.44
C ARG A 174 -13.18 7.63 7.75
N PRO A 175 -13.58 8.87 7.42
CA PRO A 175 -14.95 9.30 7.56
C PRO A 175 -15.96 8.48 6.75
N LEU A 176 -15.58 8.01 5.55
CA LEU A 176 -16.42 7.14 4.73
C LEU A 176 -16.67 5.79 5.43
N LEU A 177 -15.65 5.27 6.11
CA LEU A 177 -15.69 4.00 6.84
C LEU A 177 -16.54 4.05 8.12
N ARG A 178 -16.95 5.24 8.58
CA ARG A 178 -17.90 5.38 9.70
C ARG A 178 -19.34 5.06 9.28
N GLY A 179 -19.66 5.25 7.99
CA GLY A 179 -21.01 5.06 7.45
C GLY A 179 -21.14 3.95 6.40
N ALA A 180 -20.01 3.30 6.03
CA ALA A 180 -20.01 2.25 5.02
C ALA A 180 -19.07 1.09 5.41
N SER A 181 -19.32 -0.09 4.86
CA SER A 181 -18.45 -1.24 5.08
C SER A 181 -17.08 -1.05 4.37
N PRO A 182 -15.98 -1.56 4.93
CA PRO A 182 -14.66 -1.51 4.28
C PRO A 182 -14.66 -2.06 2.85
N ILE A 183 -15.40 -3.13 2.59
CA ILE A 183 -15.48 -3.73 1.26
C ILE A 183 -16.23 -2.83 0.26
N ALA A 184 -17.27 -2.11 0.69
CA ALA A 184 -17.99 -1.16 -0.16
C ALA A 184 -17.12 0.06 -0.51
N VAL A 185 -16.36 0.60 0.45
CA VAL A 185 -15.40 1.67 0.18
C VAL A 185 -14.30 1.19 -0.75
N GLY A 186 -13.74 0.00 -0.48
CA GLY A 186 -12.66 -0.59 -1.28
C GLY A 186 -13.07 -0.92 -2.70
N SER A 187 -14.30 -1.42 -2.94
CA SER A 187 -14.80 -1.71 -4.29
C SER A 187 -14.80 -0.44 -5.16
N LEU A 188 -15.30 0.67 -4.63
CA LEU A 188 -15.28 1.96 -5.34
C LEU A 188 -13.87 2.52 -5.51
N GLN A 189 -13.00 2.39 -4.49
CA GLN A 189 -11.59 2.79 -4.62
C GLN A 189 -10.91 2.08 -5.78
N MET A 190 -11.07 0.76 -5.86
CA MET A 190 -10.46 -0.06 -6.90
C MET A 190 -11.06 0.25 -8.27
N LEU A 191 -12.39 0.23 -8.42
CA LEU A 191 -13.04 0.47 -9.71
C LEU A 191 -12.80 1.88 -10.22
N ALA A 192 -13.13 2.90 -9.44
CA ALA A 192 -12.98 4.29 -9.88
C ALA A 192 -11.50 4.65 -10.11
N GLY A 193 -10.59 4.24 -9.20
CA GLY A 193 -9.17 4.50 -9.37
C GLY A 193 -8.55 3.75 -10.54
N GLY A 194 -8.97 2.50 -10.78
CA GLY A 194 -8.58 1.74 -11.98
C GLY A 194 -9.07 2.39 -13.28
N LEU A 195 -10.32 2.84 -13.32
CA LEU A 195 -10.86 3.55 -14.48
C LEU A 195 -10.17 4.91 -14.72
N MET A 196 -9.85 5.66 -13.65
CA MET A 196 -9.07 6.90 -13.77
C MET A 196 -7.63 6.67 -14.23
N MET A 197 -7.08 5.46 -14.11
CA MET A 197 -5.77 5.10 -14.62
C MET A 197 -5.80 4.85 -16.14
N VAL A 198 -6.95 4.53 -16.74
CA VAL A 198 -7.07 4.21 -18.18
C VAL A 198 -6.46 5.29 -19.09
N PRO A 199 -6.76 6.59 -18.95
CA PRO A 199 -6.17 7.61 -19.79
C PRO A 199 -4.64 7.70 -19.62
N ILE A 200 -4.10 7.45 -18.43
CA ILE A 200 -2.65 7.43 -18.21
C ILE A 200 -2.02 6.24 -18.94
N ALA A 201 -2.60 5.04 -18.82
CA ALA A 201 -2.15 3.87 -19.55
C ALA A 201 -2.21 4.08 -21.05
N ALA A 202 -3.30 4.62 -21.57
CA ALA A 202 -3.46 4.89 -23.00
C ALA A 202 -2.45 5.91 -23.54
N LEU A 203 -2.14 6.96 -22.78
CA LEU A 203 -1.21 8.02 -23.21
C LEU A 203 0.27 7.61 -23.08
N VAL A 204 0.61 6.87 -22.01
CA VAL A 204 2.02 6.55 -21.70
C VAL A 204 2.45 5.23 -22.30
N GLU A 205 1.61 4.21 -22.28
CA GLU A 205 1.97 2.84 -22.69
C GLU A 205 1.45 2.50 -24.09
N GLN A 206 0.36 3.15 -24.55
CA GLN A 206 -0.29 2.88 -25.83
C GLN A 206 -0.49 1.36 -26.06
N PRO A 207 -1.23 0.68 -25.17
CA PRO A 207 -1.33 -0.77 -25.18
C PRO A 207 -1.87 -1.28 -26.52
N GLY A 208 -1.12 -2.21 -27.12
CA GLY A 208 -1.52 -2.84 -28.38
C GLY A 208 -2.60 -3.91 -28.20
N PRO A 209 -3.09 -4.51 -29.33
CA PRO A 209 -4.12 -5.54 -29.30
C PRO A 209 -3.70 -6.80 -28.53
N ASP A 210 -2.41 -7.04 -28.37
CA ASP A 210 -1.86 -8.22 -27.68
C ASP A 210 -1.88 -8.12 -26.14
N LEU A 211 -2.33 -6.99 -25.57
CA LEU A 211 -2.38 -6.80 -24.11
C LEU A 211 -3.18 -7.90 -23.41
N LEU A 212 -4.34 -8.27 -23.95
CA LEU A 212 -5.16 -9.33 -23.37
C LEU A 212 -4.48 -10.70 -23.43
N ALA A 213 -3.80 -10.99 -24.54
CA ALA A 213 -3.01 -12.21 -24.69
C ALA A 213 -1.82 -12.23 -23.70
N ALA A 214 -1.14 -11.10 -23.50
CA ALA A 214 -0.07 -10.97 -22.50
C ALA A 214 -0.57 -11.19 -21.09
N LEU A 215 -1.71 -10.60 -20.73
CA LEU A 215 -2.36 -10.80 -19.41
C LEU A 215 -2.81 -12.24 -19.18
N ALA A 216 -3.16 -12.97 -20.25
CA ALA A 216 -3.60 -14.36 -20.18
C ALA A 216 -2.44 -15.37 -20.07
N ARG A 217 -1.16 -14.95 -20.23
CA ARG A 217 -0.01 -15.85 -20.00
C ARG A 217 0.03 -16.33 -18.55
N PRO A 218 0.58 -17.53 -18.29
CA PRO A 218 0.51 -18.15 -16.95
C PRO A 218 1.04 -17.26 -15.81
N VAL A 219 2.20 -16.63 -15.98
CA VAL A 219 2.83 -15.81 -14.94
C VAL A 219 2.08 -14.48 -14.72
N PRO A 220 1.79 -13.66 -15.75
CA PRO A 220 0.95 -12.47 -15.60
C PRO A 220 -0.43 -12.79 -15.02
N LEU A 221 -1.09 -13.86 -15.47
CA LEU A 221 -2.43 -14.23 -15.00
C LEU A 221 -2.41 -14.64 -13.52
N ALA A 222 -1.47 -15.49 -13.11
CA ALA A 222 -1.33 -15.88 -11.71
C ALA A 222 -1.05 -14.66 -10.82
N SER A 223 -0.17 -13.76 -11.27
CA SER A 223 0.14 -12.50 -10.60
C SER A 223 -1.08 -11.57 -10.55
N LEU A 224 -1.83 -11.47 -11.64
CA LEU A 224 -3.07 -10.69 -11.71
C LEU A 224 -4.09 -11.18 -10.70
N LEU A 225 -4.34 -12.49 -10.64
CA LEU A 225 -5.29 -13.08 -9.70
C LEU A 225 -4.84 -12.86 -8.25
N TRP A 226 -3.56 -13.12 -7.94
CA TRP A 226 -3.02 -12.87 -6.60
C TRP A 226 -3.16 -11.40 -6.19
N LEU A 227 -2.70 -10.48 -7.05
CA LEU A 227 -2.70 -9.05 -6.76
C LEU A 227 -4.10 -8.43 -6.75
N SER A 228 -5.04 -9.00 -7.49
CA SER A 228 -6.44 -8.54 -7.48
C SER A 228 -7.21 -9.10 -6.28
N LEU A 229 -7.15 -10.41 -6.05
CA LEU A 229 -8.02 -11.06 -5.07
C LEU A 229 -7.43 -11.07 -3.67
N ALA A 230 -6.17 -11.51 -3.53
CA ALA A 230 -5.52 -11.54 -2.22
C ALA A 230 -5.08 -10.14 -1.77
N ALA A 231 -4.28 -9.43 -2.58
CA ALA A 231 -3.74 -8.13 -2.18
C ALA A 231 -4.75 -6.99 -2.34
N GLY A 232 -5.49 -6.95 -3.46
CA GLY A 232 -6.48 -5.93 -3.76
C GLY A 232 -7.75 -6.12 -2.94
N ALA A 233 -8.52 -7.18 -3.19
CA ALA A 233 -9.81 -7.33 -2.54
C ALA A 233 -9.70 -7.64 -1.04
N ALA A 234 -9.02 -8.71 -0.66
CA ALA A 234 -8.89 -9.10 0.75
C ALA A 234 -7.97 -8.15 1.52
N GLY A 235 -6.77 -7.87 1.00
CA GLY A 235 -5.78 -7.00 1.67
C GLY A 235 -6.29 -5.58 1.89
N LEU A 236 -6.88 -4.95 0.85
CA LEU A 236 -7.44 -3.61 1.00
C LEU A 236 -8.63 -3.60 1.98
N THR A 237 -9.51 -4.61 1.95
CA THR A 237 -10.61 -4.72 2.92
C THR A 237 -10.07 -4.79 4.35
N ILE A 238 -9.05 -5.60 4.59
CA ILE A 238 -8.37 -5.71 5.89
C ILE A 238 -7.74 -4.36 6.28
N TYR A 239 -7.01 -3.73 5.37
CA TYR A 239 -6.37 -2.43 5.62
C TYR A 239 -7.38 -1.34 5.98
N LEU A 240 -8.46 -1.21 5.22
CA LEU A 240 -9.53 -0.25 5.49
C LEU A 240 -10.23 -0.53 6.84
N ARG A 241 -10.40 -1.81 7.19
CA ARG A 241 -10.89 -2.20 8.52
C ARG A 241 -9.92 -1.77 9.63
N LEU A 242 -8.62 -1.98 9.45
CA LEU A 242 -7.61 -1.55 10.41
C LEU A 242 -7.53 -0.03 10.51
N ILE A 243 -7.66 0.72 9.39
CA ILE A 243 -7.78 2.19 9.42
C ILE A 243 -8.97 2.62 10.26
N ARG A 244 -10.12 1.99 10.07
CA ARG A 244 -11.33 2.29 10.85
C ARG A 244 -11.14 2.00 12.33
N ASP A 245 -10.62 0.82 12.66
CA ASP A 245 -10.59 0.29 14.01
C ASP A 245 -9.38 0.77 14.83
N TRP A 246 -8.20 0.90 14.20
CA TRP A 246 -6.92 1.26 14.86
C TRP A 246 -6.43 2.68 14.56
N GLY A 247 -6.95 3.29 13.50
CA GLY A 247 -6.47 4.55 12.93
C GLY A 247 -5.37 4.36 11.87
N PRO A 248 -5.14 5.42 11.06
CA PRO A 248 -4.26 5.35 9.90
C PRO A 248 -2.81 4.98 10.25
N THR A 249 -2.22 5.61 11.27
CA THR A 249 -0.81 5.39 11.67
C THR A 249 -0.55 3.94 12.04
N ARG A 250 -1.40 3.34 12.87
CA ARG A 250 -1.21 1.94 13.30
C ARG A 250 -1.42 0.97 12.15
N ALA A 251 -2.43 1.21 11.33
CA ALA A 251 -2.64 0.42 10.13
C ALA A 251 -1.42 0.50 9.20
N GLY A 252 -0.83 1.69 9.05
CA GLY A 252 0.34 1.94 8.21
C GLY A 252 1.64 1.28 8.65
N MET A 253 1.72 0.73 9.88
CA MET A 253 2.92 0.00 10.34
C MET A 253 3.24 -1.25 9.49
N TYR A 254 2.32 -1.72 8.66
CA TYR A 254 2.61 -2.76 7.69
C TYR A 254 3.79 -2.38 6.76
N ALA A 255 3.99 -1.08 6.49
CA ALA A 255 5.08 -0.59 5.65
C ALA A 255 6.47 -0.90 6.22
N PHE A 256 6.57 -1.15 7.53
CA PHE A 256 7.80 -1.64 8.13
C PHE A 256 7.87 -3.17 8.21
N VAL A 257 6.73 -3.87 8.27
CA VAL A 257 6.73 -5.33 8.42
C VAL A 257 6.78 -6.04 7.07
N SER A 258 6.05 -5.54 6.06
CA SER A 258 5.98 -6.20 4.74
C SER A 258 7.33 -6.33 4.01
N PRO A 259 8.24 -5.32 4.02
CA PRO A 259 9.55 -5.48 3.42
C PRO A 259 10.40 -6.58 4.06
N LEU A 260 10.25 -6.81 5.37
CA LEU A 260 10.95 -7.91 6.04
C LEU A 260 10.50 -9.27 5.55
N ILE A 261 9.19 -9.42 5.30
CA ILE A 261 8.65 -10.66 4.73
C ILE A 261 9.22 -10.87 3.32
N ALA A 262 9.31 -9.81 2.50
CA ALA A 262 9.91 -9.89 1.17
C ALA A 262 11.39 -10.30 1.23
N VAL A 263 12.16 -9.72 2.16
CA VAL A 263 13.59 -10.02 2.34
C VAL A 263 13.79 -11.47 2.85
N VAL A 264 13.00 -11.90 3.83
CA VAL A 264 13.05 -13.27 4.33
C VAL A 264 12.69 -14.28 3.22
N LEU A 265 11.68 -13.98 2.41
CA LEU A 265 11.32 -14.84 1.27
C LEU A 265 12.43 -14.84 0.20
N GLY A 266 13.07 -13.70 -0.07
CA GLY A 266 14.24 -13.62 -0.96
C GLY A 266 15.38 -14.53 -0.47
N ALA A 267 15.69 -14.46 0.82
CA ALA A 267 16.71 -15.33 1.43
C ALA A 267 16.37 -16.82 1.34
N LEU A 268 15.11 -17.20 1.62
CA LEU A 268 14.67 -18.59 1.61
C LEU A 268 14.53 -19.19 0.20
N VAL A 269 14.03 -18.39 -0.76
CA VAL A 269 13.71 -18.86 -2.12
C VAL A 269 14.89 -18.69 -3.07
N LEU A 270 15.62 -17.58 -2.95
CA LEU A 270 16.72 -17.22 -3.85
C LEU A 270 18.12 -17.52 -3.24
N GLY A 271 18.18 -17.98 -1.98
CA GLY A 271 19.42 -18.27 -1.30
C GLY A 271 20.25 -17.02 -0.97
N GLU A 272 19.63 -15.84 -0.90
CA GLU A 272 20.31 -14.59 -0.57
C GLU A 272 20.81 -14.62 0.88
N ARG A 273 22.05 -14.19 1.10
CA ARG A 273 22.63 -14.12 2.46
C ARG A 273 22.40 -12.73 3.03
N LEU A 274 21.71 -12.70 4.16
CA LEU A 274 21.49 -11.45 4.89
C LEU A 274 22.73 -11.12 5.73
N GLY A 275 23.22 -9.90 5.58
CA GLY A 275 24.32 -9.37 6.38
C GLY A 275 23.86 -8.83 7.75
N PRO A 276 24.79 -8.43 8.61
CA PRO A 276 24.46 -7.87 9.94
C PRO A 276 23.58 -6.63 9.88
N THR A 277 23.75 -5.79 8.88
CA THR A 277 22.97 -4.55 8.69
C THR A 277 21.50 -4.83 8.42
N GLU A 278 21.21 -5.84 7.59
CA GLU A 278 19.85 -6.26 7.29
C GLU A 278 19.17 -6.87 8.54
N TRP A 279 19.89 -7.63 9.34
CA TRP A 279 19.36 -8.17 10.60
C TRP A 279 19.06 -7.07 11.62
N ILE A 280 19.97 -6.11 11.81
CA ILE A 280 19.78 -4.97 12.72
C ILE A 280 18.61 -4.10 12.23
N GLY A 281 18.59 -3.79 10.94
CA GLY A 281 17.50 -3.02 10.32
C GLY A 281 16.15 -3.71 10.51
N GLY A 282 16.09 -5.01 10.25
CA GLY A 282 14.88 -5.82 10.46
C GLY A 282 14.41 -5.83 11.91
N ALA A 283 15.30 -6.02 12.86
CA ALA A 283 14.97 -5.96 14.29
C ALA A 283 14.44 -4.60 14.71
N ALA A 284 15.04 -3.50 14.23
CA ALA A 284 14.58 -2.13 14.49
C ALA A 284 13.17 -1.89 13.92
N MET A 285 12.88 -2.38 12.72
CA MET A 285 11.55 -2.25 12.11
C MET A 285 10.48 -3.04 12.88
N LEU A 286 10.78 -4.26 13.35
CA LEU A 286 9.86 -5.03 14.20
C LEU A 286 9.64 -4.35 15.55
N ALA A 287 10.69 -3.82 16.18
CA ALA A 287 10.59 -3.06 17.41
C ALA A 287 9.74 -1.78 17.23
N ALA A 288 9.90 -1.08 16.11
CA ALA A 288 9.09 0.08 15.74
C ALA A 288 7.59 -0.29 15.63
N ALA A 289 7.28 -1.36 14.92
CA ALA A 289 5.90 -1.85 14.80
C ALA A 289 5.34 -2.24 16.18
N ALA A 290 6.08 -2.97 17.00
CA ALA A 290 5.68 -3.36 18.36
C ALA A 290 5.47 -2.14 19.27
N LEU A 291 6.28 -1.09 19.10
CA LEU A 291 6.14 0.15 19.88
C LEU A 291 4.84 0.88 19.54
N VAL A 292 4.43 0.91 18.25
CA VAL A 292 3.26 1.68 17.78
C VAL A 292 1.95 0.89 17.92
N LEU A 293 1.99 -0.43 17.72
CA LEU A 293 0.82 -1.29 17.80
C LEU A 293 0.26 -1.37 19.22
N PRO A 294 -1.05 -1.64 19.39
CA PRO A 294 -1.64 -1.77 20.72
C PRO A 294 -1.10 -3.02 21.42
N GLY A 295 -0.42 -2.85 22.55
CA GLY A 295 -0.02 -3.96 23.40
C GLY A 295 -1.25 -4.70 23.96
N ARG A 296 -1.11 -5.99 24.27
CA ARG A 296 -2.17 -6.84 24.85
C ARG A 296 -2.73 -6.34 26.19
N GLY A 297 -2.17 -5.27 26.79
CA GLY A 297 -2.45 -4.83 28.16
C GLY A 297 -2.99 -3.41 28.34
N VAL A 298 -3.20 -2.57 27.32
CA VAL A 298 -3.65 -1.18 27.48
C VAL A 298 -5.17 -1.07 27.26
N GLY A 299 -5.91 -1.84 28.04
CA GLY A 299 -7.37 -1.79 28.11
C GLY A 299 -7.88 -1.41 29.51
N ARG A 300 -7.07 -0.72 30.34
CA ARG A 300 -7.47 -0.20 31.65
C ARG A 300 -6.90 1.21 31.84
N ARG A 301 -7.65 2.22 31.45
CA ARG A 301 -7.88 3.48 32.17
C ARG A 301 -9.00 4.24 31.46
#